data_b0f0105dcee6ac090d0827f6c886ea0b
#
_entry.id   b0f0105dcee6ac090d0827f6c886ea0b
#
_cell.length_a   1.000
_cell.length_b   1.000
_cell.length_c   1.000
_cell.angle_alpha   90.00
_cell.angle_beta   90.00
_cell.angle_gamma   90.00
#
_symmetry.space_group_name_H-M   'P 1'
#
loop_
_entity.id
_entity.type
_entity.pdbx_description
1 polymer ?
#
loop_
_entity_poly.entity_id
_entity_poly.type
_entity_poly.pdbx_seq_one_letter_code
_entity_poly.pdbx_strand_id
1 'polypeptide(L)'
;QMTVSSNGARFSVNGKKVHSCELPLPPRAVVKLGDKLVASPELMFLQLASELSIHRLILLGLQLCSHPLGQPHRAITSKQKLRTFVARVPGHRGHRKASRAVKYIEDGSASIMESLAYMILTLPHALGGYGLNGAVFNYEVKLKAELKKRLGTHRCFADLFYEKARL
;
A
#
# COMPACT_ATOMS: atom_id res chain seq x y z
N GLN A 1 -0.54 -15.04 11.40
CA GLN A 1 0.89 -14.88 11.10
C GLN A 1 1.59 -14.46 12.39
N MET A 2 2.56 -15.20 12.84
CA MET A 2 3.34 -14.87 14.05
C MET A 2 4.75 -14.43 13.63
N THR A 3 5.22 -13.34 14.19
CA THR A 3 6.62 -12.92 14.05
C THR A 3 7.34 -13.25 15.34
N VAL A 4 8.38 -14.04 15.27
CA VAL A 4 9.23 -14.38 16.40
C VAL A 4 10.61 -13.76 16.16
N SER A 5 11.06 -12.95 17.11
CA SER A 5 12.43 -12.46 17.19
C SER A 5 13.19 -13.40 18.10
N SER A 6 13.89 -14.37 17.55
CA SER A 6 14.89 -15.15 18.28
C SER A 6 15.68 -16.05 17.33
N ASN A 7 16.88 -16.40 17.71
CA ASN A 7 17.81 -17.36 17.08
C ASN A 7 17.24 -18.79 17.04
N GLY A 8 16.06 -19.00 16.55
CA GLY A 8 15.36 -20.26 16.62
C GLY A 8 14.75 -20.69 15.31
N ALA A 9 14.68 -21.97 15.15
CA ALA A 9 14.23 -22.72 14.00
C ALA A 9 12.93 -22.18 13.38
N ARG A 10 12.89 -22.16 12.05
CA ARG A 10 11.68 -21.99 11.27
C ARG A 10 10.79 -23.20 11.48
N PHE A 11 9.69 -23.04 12.18
CA PHE A 11 8.72 -24.10 12.32
C PHE A 11 7.32 -23.61 11.97
N SER A 12 6.52 -24.50 11.40
CA SER A 12 5.11 -24.28 11.18
C SER A 12 4.34 -24.93 12.32
N VAL A 13 3.52 -24.17 13.02
CA VAL A 13 2.65 -24.68 14.08
C VAL A 13 1.20 -24.49 13.64
N ASN A 14 0.46 -25.57 13.53
CA ASN A 14 -0.98 -25.56 13.21
C ASN A 14 -1.34 -24.70 11.97
N GLY A 15 -0.61 -24.87 10.86
CA GLY A 15 -0.84 -24.12 9.61
C GLY A 15 -0.43 -22.65 9.66
N LYS A 16 0.19 -22.18 10.74
CA LYS A 16 0.68 -20.81 10.86
C LYS A 16 2.13 -20.72 10.41
N LYS A 17 2.39 -19.87 9.44
CA LYS A 17 3.73 -19.60 8.97
C LYS A 17 4.44 -18.62 9.91
N VAL A 18 5.61 -19.01 10.38
CA VAL A 18 6.46 -18.20 11.27
C VAL A 18 7.52 -17.49 10.43
N HIS A 19 7.64 -16.17 10.60
CA HIS A 19 8.69 -15.37 10.02
C HIS A 19 9.71 -15.01 11.11
N SER A 20 10.96 -15.38 10.91
CA SER A 20 12.08 -14.93 11.75
C SER A 20 12.71 -13.67 11.16
N CYS A 21 13.03 -12.69 12.01
CA CYS A 21 13.84 -11.53 11.66
C CYS A 21 15.18 -11.67 12.40
N GLU A 22 16.26 -11.86 11.66
CA GLU A 22 17.61 -12.01 12.22
C GLU A 22 18.31 -10.65 12.37
N LEU A 23 17.89 -9.67 11.61
CA LEU A 23 18.44 -8.31 11.63
C LEU A 23 17.62 -7.38 12.54
N PRO A 24 18.25 -6.35 13.13
CA PRO A 24 17.56 -5.38 13.96
C PRO A 24 16.39 -4.72 13.24
N LEU A 25 15.26 -4.64 13.90
CA LEU A 25 14.07 -3.97 13.39
C LEU A 25 14.04 -2.52 13.88
N PRO A 26 13.58 -1.58 13.04
CA PRO A 26 13.40 -0.20 13.46
C PRO A 26 12.33 -0.08 14.55
N PRO A 27 12.35 1.02 15.34
CA PRO A 27 11.31 1.30 16.33
C PRO A 27 9.91 1.23 15.71
N ARG A 28 8.95 0.70 16.48
CA ARG A 28 7.55 0.50 16.07
C ARG A 28 7.34 -0.52 14.93
N ALA A 29 8.33 -1.32 14.58
CA ALA A 29 8.14 -2.46 13.67
C ALA A 29 7.20 -3.51 14.27
N VAL A 30 7.19 -3.63 15.59
CA VAL A 30 6.23 -4.43 16.36
C VAL A 30 5.45 -3.48 17.26
N VAL A 31 4.14 -3.63 17.29
CA VAL A 31 3.22 -2.81 18.07
C VAL A 31 2.40 -3.67 19.02
N LYS A 32 2.01 -3.11 20.15
CA LYS A 32 1.13 -3.76 21.11
C LYS A 32 -0.33 -3.52 20.73
N LEU A 33 -1.10 -4.59 20.59
CA LEU A 33 -2.53 -4.55 20.34
C LEU A 33 -3.23 -5.38 21.43
N GLY A 34 -3.79 -4.69 22.44
CA GLY A 34 -4.20 -5.34 23.68
C GLY A 34 -3.00 -6.01 24.35
N ASP A 35 -3.13 -7.28 24.67
CA ASP A 35 -2.04 -8.08 25.28
C ASP A 35 -1.10 -8.76 24.27
N LYS A 36 -1.30 -8.52 22.98
CA LYS A 36 -0.52 -9.18 21.93
C LYS A 36 0.45 -8.21 21.26
N LEU A 37 1.63 -8.73 20.94
CA LEU A 37 2.58 -8.06 20.05
C LEU A 37 2.28 -8.49 18.62
N VAL A 38 2.09 -7.52 17.74
CA VAL A 38 1.77 -7.73 16.32
C VAL A 38 2.75 -6.97 15.43
N ALA A 39 3.04 -7.51 14.27
CA ALA A 39 3.83 -6.80 13.26
C ALA A 39 3.08 -5.53 12.81
N SER A 40 3.80 -4.42 12.70
CA SER A 40 3.24 -3.23 12.07
C SER A 40 2.86 -3.52 10.61
N PRO A 41 1.97 -2.73 9.99
CA PRO A 41 1.64 -2.86 8.58
C PRO A 41 2.88 -2.82 7.67
N GLU A 42 3.86 -2.00 8.01
CA GLU A 42 5.11 -1.83 7.27
C GLU A 42 6.00 -3.08 7.39
N LEU A 43 6.10 -3.67 8.59
CA LEU A 43 6.84 -4.92 8.78
C LEU A 43 6.15 -6.07 8.07
N MET A 44 4.82 -6.16 8.15
CA MET A 44 4.04 -7.16 7.44
C MET A 44 4.26 -7.05 5.91
N PHE A 45 4.24 -5.83 5.37
CA PHE A 45 4.54 -5.58 3.96
C PHE A 45 5.93 -6.09 3.56
N LEU A 46 6.96 -5.82 4.37
CA LEU A 46 8.33 -6.31 4.14
C LEU A 46 8.39 -7.83 4.17
N GLN A 47 7.79 -8.48 5.15
CA GLN A 47 7.79 -9.94 5.30
C GLN A 47 7.12 -10.63 4.12
N LEU A 48 5.95 -10.12 3.70
CA LEU A 48 5.22 -10.64 2.54
C LEU A 48 5.94 -10.38 1.21
N ALA A 49 6.84 -9.42 1.15
CA ALA A 49 7.64 -9.17 -0.05
C ALA A 49 8.50 -10.38 -0.44
N SER A 50 8.87 -11.24 0.51
CA SER A 50 9.61 -12.48 0.19
C SER A 50 8.75 -13.53 -0.52
N GLU A 51 7.43 -13.48 -0.38
CA GLU A 51 6.49 -14.50 -0.81
C GLU A 51 5.62 -14.10 -1.99
N LEU A 52 5.14 -12.87 -1.97
CA LEU A 52 4.25 -12.35 -2.99
C LEU A 52 5.00 -12.02 -4.29
N SER A 53 4.30 -12.14 -5.43
CA SER A 53 4.76 -11.53 -6.68
C SER A 53 4.81 -10.01 -6.53
N ILE A 54 5.56 -9.35 -7.42
CA ILE A 54 5.67 -7.87 -7.40
C ILE A 54 4.29 -7.20 -7.52
N HIS A 55 3.41 -7.70 -8.40
CA HIS A 55 2.07 -7.16 -8.60
C HIS A 55 1.19 -7.30 -7.35
N ARG A 56 1.19 -8.49 -6.73
CA ARG A 56 0.44 -8.72 -5.49
C ARG A 56 0.96 -7.87 -4.34
N LEU A 57 2.27 -7.62 -4.29
CA LEU A 57 2.88 -6.77 -3.29
C LEU A 57 2.51 -5.30 -3.49
N ILE A 58 2.51 -4.81 -4.74
CA ILE A 58 2.06 -3.45 -5.07
C ILE A 58 0.58 -3.29 -4.69
N LEU A 59 -0.28 -4.24 -5.10
CA LEU A 59 -1.70 -4.22 -4.74
C LEU A 59 -1.91 -4.22 -3.23
N LEU A 60 -1.19 -5.06 -2.49
CA LEU A 60 -1.22 -5.04 -1.03
C LEU A 60 -0.86 -3.66 -0.47
N GLY A 61 0.21 -3.05 -0.97
CA GLY A 61 0.63 -1.71 -0.55
C GLY A 61 -0.43 -0.64 -0.82
N LEU A 62 -1.04 -0.66 -2.00
CA LEU A 62 -2.16 0.23 -2.35
C LEU A 62 -3.35 0.04 -1.39
N GLN A 63 -3.70 -1.21 -1.07
CA GLN A 63 -4.80 -1.51 -0.14
C GLN A 63 -4.48 -1.12 1.32
N LEU A 64 -3.24 -1.22 1.76
CA LEU A 64 -2.81 -0.72 3.08
C LEU A 64 -2.89 0.81 3.18
N CYS A 65 -2.68 1.51 2.06
CA CYS A 65 -2.77 2.97 1.95
C CYS A 65 -4.16 3.47 1.51
N SER A 66 -5.12 2.55 1.31
CA SER A 66 -6.48 2.88 0.90
C SER A 66 -7.31 3.41 2.07
N HIS A 67 -8.32 4.20 1.77
CA HIS A 67 -9.28 4.69 2.74
C HIS A 67 -10.60 5.05 2.07
N PRO A 68 -11.73 5.02 2.81
CA PRO A 68 -13.00 5.51 2.28
C PRO A 68 -12.89 6.97 1.84
N LEU A 69 -13.65 7.34 0.82
CA LEU A 69 -13.66 8.68 0.25
C LEU A 69 -13.83 9.75 1.34
N GLY A 70 -12.96 10.75 1.36
CA GLY A 70 -12.97 11.83 2.33
C GLY A 70 -12.53 11.45 3.76
N GLN A 71 -12.00 10.24 3.99
CA GLN A 71 -11.60 9.74 5.31
C GLN A 71 -10.14 9.25 5.35
N PRO A 72 -9.15 10.10 5.04
CA PRO A 72 -7.74 9.69 4.95
C PRO A 72 -7.17 9.15 6.28
N HIS A 73 -7.75 9.56 7.41
CA HIS A 73 -7.37 9.07 8.74
C HIS A 73 -7.69 7.58 8.97
N ARG A 74 -8.51 6.96 8.13
CA ARG A 74 -8.85 5.52 8.20
C ARG A 74 -7.88 4.62 7.43
N ALA A 75 -6.91 5.18 6.70
CA ALA A 75 -5.86 4.38 6.09
C ALA A 75 -5.04 3.64 7.16
N ILE A 76 -4.71 2.38 6.89
CA ILE A 76 -3.92 1.54 7.81
C ILE A 76 -2.49 2.07 7.92
N THR A 77 -1.92 2.52 6.80
CA THR A 77 -0.62 3.18 6.73
C THR A 77 -0.62 4.20 5.59
N SER A 78 0.56 4.69 5.19
CA SER A 78 0.73 5.58 4.05
C SER A 78 1.94 5.18 3.22
N LYS A 79 1.95 5.58 1.95
CA LYS A 79 3.08 5.47 1.03
C LYS A 79 4.39 5.94 1.68
N GLN A 80 4.34 7.10 2.36
CA GLN A 80 5.52 7.67 3.02
C GLN A 80 6.03 6.78 4.15
N LYS A 81 5.14 6.23 4.98
CA LYS A 81 5.53 5.31 6.08
C LYS A 81 6.14 4.03 5.52
N LEU A 82 5.53 3.42 4.50
CA LEU A 82 6.07 2.24 3.82
C LEU A 82 7.47 2.50 3.24
N ARG A 83 7.66 3.61 2.52
CA ARG A 83 8.96 4.00 1.94
C ARG A 83 10.01 4.21 3.02
N THR A 84 9.68 4.96 4.07
CA THR A 84 10.60 5.24 5.18
C THR A 84 10.99 3.97 5.92
N PHE A 85 10.04 3.06 6.17
CA PHE A 85 10.31 1.79 6.83
C PHE A 85 11.23 0.92 5.98
N VAL A 86 10.89 0.72 4.70
CA VAL A 86 11.69 -0.10 3.78
C VAL A 86 13.12 0.43 3.64
N ALA A 87 13.31 1.76 3.61
CA ALA A 87 14.64 2.35 3.55
C ALA A 87 15.50 2.07 4.79
N ARG A 88 14.89 1.81 5.95
CA ARG A 88 15.57 1.54 7.22
C ARG A 88 15.94 0.08 7.45
N VAL A 89 15.54 -0.82 6.56
CA VAL A 89 15.72 -2.27 6.72
C VAL A 89 16.51 -2.91 5.57
N PRO A 90 17.66 -2.35 5.17
CA PRO A 90 18.49 -2.97 4.14
C PRO A 90 18.96 -4.36 4.61
N GLY A 91 19.13 -5.28 3.68
CA GLY A 91 19.58 -6.63 3.97
C GLY A 91 18.50 -7.61 4.45
N HIS A 92 17.33 -7.12 4.88
CA HIS A 92 16.23 -8.00 5.27
C HIS A 92 15.70 -8.79 4.07
N ARG A 93 15.23 -10.00 4.35
CA ARG A 93 14.60 -10.85 3.34
C ARG A 93 13.39 -10.13 2.73
N GLY A 94 13.34 -10.06 1.39
CA GLY A 94 12.29 -9.33 0.67
C GLY A 94 12.56 -7.85 0.43
N HIS A 95 13.60 -7.25 1.06
CA HIS A 95 13.90 -5.82 0.97
C HIS A 95 13.99 -5.31 -0.48
N ARG A 96 14.73 -6.00 -1.37
CA ARG A 96 14.85 -5.55 -2.79
C ARG A 96 13.50 -5.47 -3.48
N LYS A 97 12.63 -6.46 -3.26
CA LYS A 97 11.28 -6.46 -3.86
C LYS A 97 10.38 -5.40 -3.23
N ALA A 98 10.43 -5.23 -1.90
CA ALA A 98 9.72 -4.16 -1.20
C ALA A 98 10.15 -2.77 -1.69
N SER A 99 11.47 -2.52 -1.82
CA SER A 99 12.02 -1.26 -2.34
C SER A 99 11.60 -0.96 -3.79
N ARG A 100 11.41 -2.00 -4.60
CA ARG A 100 10.87 -1.85 -5.96
C ARG A 100 9.37 -1.55 -5.91
N ALA A 101 8.60 -2.26 -5.08
CA ALA A 101 7.16 -2.13 -5.00
C ALA A 101 6.71 -0.76 -4.48
N VAL A 102 7.36 -0.21 -3.44
CA VAL A 102 6.97 1.09 -2.85
C VAL A 102 7.09 2.27 -3.82
N LYS A 103 7.77 2.11 -4.95
CA LYS A 103 7.84 3.13 -6.01
C LYS A 103 6.51 3.31 -6.74
N TYR A 104 5.68 2.28 -6.74
CA TYR A 104 4.42 2.21 -7.46
C TYR A 104 3.19 2.24 -6.54
N ILE A 105 3.38 2.47 -5.24
CA ILE A 105 2.30 2.63 -4.29
C ILE A 105 1.91 4.11 -4.23
N GLU A 106 0.61 4.35 -4.16
CA GLU A 106 0.02 5.68 -3.98
C GLU A 106 -1.05 5.62 -2.88
N ASP A 107 -1.26 6.75 -2.19
CA ASP A 107 -2.28 6.87 -1.16
C ASP A 107 -3.64 7.19 -1.79
N GLY A 108 -4.74 6.81 -1.12
CA GLY A 108 -6.05 7.36 -1.40
C GLY A 108 -6.97 6.56 -2.29
N SER A 109 -6.61 5.34 -2.73
CA SER A 109 -7.60 4.45 -3.35
C SER A 109 -8.74 4.16 -2.36
N ALA A 110 -9.98 4.19 -2.83
CA ALA A 110 -11.15 3.86 -2.01
C ALA A 110 -11.65 2.43 -2.25
N SER A 111 -11.17 1.76 -3.30
CA SER A 111 -11.56 0.40 -3.64
C SER A 111 -10.42 -0.42 -4.25
N ILE A 112 -10.60 -1.75 -4.24
CA ILE A 112 -9.65 -2.66 -4.91
C ILE A 112 -9.67 -2.46 -6.42
N MET A 113 -10.82 -2.13 -7.01
CA MET A 113 -10.96 -1.92 -8.44
C MET A 113 -10.22 -0.67 -8.91
N GLU A 114 -10.29 0.42 -8.14
CA GLU A 114 -9.49 1.62 -8.38
C GLU A 114 -7.99 1.30 -8.34
N SER A 115 -7.55 0.52 -7.35
CA SER A 115 -6.15 0.09 -7.25
C SER A 115 -5.71 -0.76 -8.44
N LEU A 116 -6.56 -1.65 -8.94
CA LEU A 116 -6.27 -2.45 -10.13
C LEU A 116 -6.21 -1.59 -11.40
N ALA A 117 -7.16 -0.67 -11.59
CA ALA A 117 -7.16 0.28 -12.70
C ALA A 117 -5.90 1.16 -12.66
N TYR A 118 -5.53 1.67 -11.49
CA TYR A 118 -4.29 2.41 -11.28
C TYR A 118 -3.08 1.58 -11.71
N MET A 119 -2.98 0.33 -11.29
CA MET A 119 -1.85 -0.54 -11.66
C MET A 119 -1.76 -0.77 -13.17
N ILE A 120 -2.90 -1.03 -13.83
CA ILE A 120 -2.93 -1.22 -15.29
C ILE A 120 -2.43 0.05 -16.00
N LEU A 121 -2.89 1.20 -15.58
CA LEU A 121 -2.57 2.46 -16.25
C LEU A 121 -1.15 2.95 -15.93
N THR A 122 -0.68 2.81 -14.68
CA THR A 122 0.56 3.47 -14.23
C THR A 122 1.81 2.59 -14.19
N LEU A 123 1.67 1.27 -14.04
CA LEU A 123 2.84 0.41 -14.04
C LEU A 123 3.57 0.49 -15.39
N PRO A 124 4.91 0.44 -15.39
CA PRO A 124 5.67 0.43 -16.64
C PRO A 124 5.37 -0.84 -17.46
N HIS A 125 5.58 -0.76 -18.76
CA HIS A 125 5.36 -1.89 -19.68
C HIS A 125 6.07 -3.18 -19.22
N ALA A 126 7.25 -3.08 -18.64
CA ALA A 126 7.97 -4.23 -18.06
C ALA A 126 7.24 -4.90 -16.87
N LEU A 127 6.22 -4.25 -16.32
CA LEU A 127 5.31 -4.79 -15.31
C LEU A 127 3.87 -4.92 -15.85
N GLY A 128 3.68 -4.90 -17.16
CA GLY A 128 2.38 -5.12 -17.80
C GLY A 128 1.42 -3.93 -17.75
N GLY A 129 1.88 -2.74 -17.41
CA GLY A 129 1.05 -1.52 -17.41
C GLY A 129 1.31 -0.63 -18.62
N TYR A 130 0.58 0.48 -18.71
CA TYR A 130 0.69 1.46 -19.80
C TYR A 130 1.69 2.59 -19.52
N GLY A 131 2.29 2.66 -18.34
CA GLY A 131 3.33 3.63 -17.99
C GLY A 131 2.84 5.08 -17.84
N LEU A 132 1.55 5.31 -17.67
CA LEU A 132 1.01 6.65 -17.44
C LEU A 132 1.43 7.18 -16.08
N ASN A 133 1.97 8.40 -16.03
CA ASN A 133 2.45 9.00 -14.79
C ASN A 133 1.54 10.13 -14.32
N GLY A 134 1.51 10.35 -12.99
CA GLY A 134 0.80 11.49 -12.41
C GLY A 134 -0.69 11.22 -12.13
N ALA A 135 -1.07 9.96 -11.97
CA ALA A 135 -2.40 9.61 -11.51
C ALA A 135 -2.63 10.07 -10.07
N VAL A 136 -3.78 10.66 -9.82
CA VAL A 136 -4.28 11.04 -8.49
C VAL A 136 -5.58 10.30 -8.24
N PHE A 137 -5.67 9.61 -7.09
CA PHE A 137 -6.91 8.96 -6.67
C PHE A 137 -7.93 9.96 -6.16
N ASN A 138 -9.18 9.70 -6.46
CA ASN A 138 -10.33 10.39 -5.86
C ASN A 138 -10.22 11.92 -5.95
N TYR A 139 -9.84 12.40 -7.13
CA TYR A 139 -9.70 13.82 -7.42
C TYR A 139 -11.06 14.52 -7.38
N GLU A 140 -11.20 15.54 -6.53
CA GLU A 140 -12.44 16.32 -6.46
C GLU A 140 -12.59 17.25 -7.66
N VAL A 141 -13.58 16.98 -8.50
CA VAL A 141 -13.90 17.79 -9.68
C VAL A 141 -14.71 19.00 -9.23
N LYS A 142 -14.22 20.22 -9.51
CA LYS A 142 -14.93 21.47 -9.23
C LYS A 142 -16.11 21.63 -10.18
N LEU A 143 -17.31 21.39 -9.68
CA LEU A 143 -18.55 21.57 -10.46
C LEU A 143 -19.00 23.04 -10.44
N LYS A 144 -19.46 23.55 -11.59
CA LYS A 144 -20.15 24.83 -11.69
C LYS A 144 -21.50 24.76 -10.96
N ALA A 145 -22.00 25.91 -10.46
CA ALA A 145 -23.23 25.98 -9.68
C ALA A 145 -24.45 25.36 -10.40
N GLU A 146 -24.57 25.59 -11.71
CA GLU A 146 -25.62 25.02 -12.55
C GLU A 146 -25.60 23.50 -12.60
N LEU A 147 -24.38 22.89 -12.70
CA LEU A 147 -24.23 21.45 -12.71
C LEU A 147 -24.53 20.83 -11.34
N LYS A 148 -24.15 21.49 -10.26
CA LYS A 148 -24.51 21.06 -8.89
C LYS A 148 -26.00 20.96 -8.71
N LYS A 149 -26.75 21.97 -9.18
CA LYS A 149 -28.20 22.00 -9.12
C LYS A 149 -28.85 20.90 -9.98
N ARG A 150 -28.34 20.67 -11.19
CA ARG A 150 -28.84 19.62 -12.09
C ARG A 150 -28.57 18.21 -11.62
N LEU A 151 -27.40 17.96 -11.02
CA LEU A 151 -26.96 16.64 -10.56
C LEU A 151 -27.44 16.31 -9.14
N GLY A 152 -27.98 17.31 -8.40
CA GLY A 152 -28.39 17.11 -7.00
C GLY A 152 -27.24 16.77 -6.06
N THR A 153 -25.98 17.01 -6.48
CA THR A 153 -24.79 16.74 -5.68
C THR A 153 -23.92 17.97 -5.55
N HIS A 154 -23.29 18.11 -4.40
CA HIS A 154 -22.34 19.21 -4.12
C HIS A 154 -20.88 18.84 -4.45
N ARG A 155 -20.58 17.55 -4.50
CA ARG A 155 -19.22 17.03 -4.71
C ARG A 155 -19.26 15.91 -5.75
N CYS A 156 -18.26 15.93 -6.63
CA CYS A 156 -18.03 14.89 -7.62
C CYS A 156 -16.55 14.51 -7.60
N PHE A 157 -16.26 13.23 -7.66
CA PHE A 157 -14.90 12.74 -7.63
C PHE A 157 -14.64 11.87 -8.85
N ALA A 158 -13.44 12.01 -9.43
CA ALA A 158 -12.93 11.07 -10.42
C ALA A 158 -12.08 10.03 -9.68
N ASP A 159 -12.35 8.76 -9.91
CA ASP A 159 -11.61 7.65 -9.27
C ASP A 159 -10.11 7.72 -9.55
N LEU A 160 -9.77 8.07 -10.79
CA LEU A 160 -8.41 8.35 -11.25
C LEU A 160 -8.40 9.60 -12.12
N PHE A 161 -7.51 10.52 -11.83
CA PHE A 161 -7.34 11.74 -12.60
C PHE A 161 -5.87 11.92 -12.99
N TYR A 162 -5.65 12.29 -14.24
CA TYR A 162 -4.33 12.58 -14.80
C TYR A 162 -4.28 14.07 -15.21
N GLU A 163 -3.72 14.91 -14.34
CA GLU A 163 -3.71 16.37 -14.54
C GLU A 163 -3.09 16.80 -15.86
N LYS A 164 -1.96 16.18 -16.23
CA LYS A 164 -1.26 16.51 -17.48
C LYS A 164 -2.00 16.08 -18.73
N ALA A 165 -2.76 15.01 -18.66
CA ALA A 165 -3.52 14.47 -19.79
C ALA A 165 -4.96 15.02 -19.83
N ARG A 166 -5.43 15.67 -18.77
CA ARG A 166 -6.83 16.09 -18.56
C ARG A 166 -7.84 14.95 -18.74
N LEU A 167 -7.45 13.74 -18.36
CA LEU A 167 -8.22 12.51 -18.42
C LEU A 167 -8.65 12.10 -17.01
#